data_d2d2cd64966d6c83924829e9a9a8b540
#
_entry.id   d2d2cd64966d6c83924829e9a9a8b540
#
_cell.length_a   1.000
_cell.length_b   1.000
_cell.length_c   1.000
_cell.angle_alpha   90.00
_cell.angle_beta   90.00
_cell.angle_gamma   90.00
#
_symmetry.space_group_name_H-M   'P 1'
#
loop_
_entity.id
_entity.type
_entity.pdbx_description
1 polymer ?
#
loop_
_entity_poly.entity_id
_entity_poly.type
_entity_poly.pdbx_seq_one_letter_code
_entity_poly.pdbx_strand_id
1 'polypeptide(L)'
;MHDSAPQWLAGCRLRECWFEPTFHKYAGKLCAGVQIHVEDSAYDHAAFRPWRLQALAFKALRHQQPAYPLWRDFPYEYELDRLAIDVINGSTLLREWVDDAQAIPEDLDSITRADELAWEEERSGFLLY
;
A
#
# COMPACT_ATOMS: atom_id res chain seq x y z
N MET A 1 1.44 -12.84 -6.20
CA MET A 1 0.54 -11.86 -5.54
C MET A 1 -0.81 -12.47 -5.16
N HIS A 2 -1.52 -13.07 -6.10
CA HIS A 2 -2.87 -13.62 -5.88
C HIS A 2 -2.92 -14.76 -4.85
N ASP A 3 -1.89 -15.59 -4.80
CA ASP A 3 -1.85 -16.76 -3.90
C ASP A 3 -1.46 -16.42 -2.47
N SER A 4 -0.88 -15.22 -2.24
CA SER A 4 -0.32 -14.84 -0.94
C SER A 4 -1.33 -14.17 -0.01
N ALA A 5 -2.29 -13.41 -0.54
CA ALA A 5 -3.30 -12.71 0.25
C ALA A 5 -4.55 -12.39 -0.60
N PRO A 6 -5.32 -13.40 -1.02
CA PRO A 6 -6.47 -13.19 -1.91
C PRO A 6 -7.54 -12.27 -1.31
N GLN A 7 -7.72 -12.27 0.01
CA GLN A 7 -8.65 -11.39 0.71
C GLN A 7 -8.31 -9.88 0.55
N TRP A 8 -7.04 -9.54 0.32
CA TRP A 8 -6.63 -8.15 0.12
C TRP A 8 -6.92 -7.64 -1.31
N LEU A 9 -7.24 -8.57 -2.21
CA LEU A 9 -7.63 -8.27 -3.60
C LEU A 9 -9.15 -8.21 -3.77
N ALA A 10 -9.91 -8.50 -2.72
CA ALA A 10 -11.37 -8.50 -2.77
C ALA A 10 -11.94 -7.07 -2.84
N GLY A 11 -13.17 -6.96 -3.32
CA GLY A 11 -13.91 -5.71 -3.34
C GLY A 11 -13.48 -4.71 -4.41
N CYS A 12 -12.59 -5.11 -5.33
CA CYS A 12 -12.19 -4.30 -6.48
C CYS A 12 -11.83 -5.18 -7.67
N ARG A 13 -11.65 -4.55 -8.83
CA ARG A 13 -11.13 -5.22 -10.03
C ARG A 13 -9.78 -4.62 -10.41
N LEU A 14 -8.80 -5.49 -10.63
CA LEU A 14 -7.48 -5.10 -11.09
C LEU A 14 -7.37 -5.31 -12.60
N ARG A 15 -6.86 -4.32 -13.31
CA ARG A 15 -6.61 -4.38 -14.75
C ARG A 15 -5.19 -3.94 -15.04
N GLU A 16 -4.47 -4.74 -15.83
CA GLU A 16 -3.21 -4.32 -16.42
C GLU A 16 -3.43 -3.14 -17.35
N CYS A 17 -2.56 -2.16 -17.28
CA CYS A 17 -2.59 -1.00 -18.15
C CYS A 17 -1.19 -0.57 -18.59
N TRP A 18 -1.13 0.02 -19.78
CA TRP A 18 0.07 0.63 -20.34
C TRP A 18 -0.21 2.11 -20.56
N PHE A 19 0.75 2.95 -20.17
CA PHE A 19 0.57 4.39 -20.28
C PHE A 19 1.92 5.09 -20.47
N GLU A 20 1.88 6.28 -21.01
CA GLU A 20 3.05 7.15 -21.18
C GLU A 20 2.78 8.47 -20.43
N PRO A 21 3.51 8.73 -19.33
CA PRO A 21 3.43 10.00 -18.63
C PRO A 21 3.85 11.15 -19.53
N THR A 22 3.09 12.25 -19.50
CA THR A 22 3.38 13.43 -20.32
C THR A 22 4.27 14.44 -19.61
N PHE A 23 4.46 14.32 -18.30
CA PHE A 23 5.26 15.22 -17.47
C PHE A 23 5.82 14.48 -16.24
N HIS A 24 6.75 15.13 -15.51
CA HIS A 24 7.44 14.59 -14.35
C HIS A 24 8.24 13.31 -14.63
N LYS A 25 8.21 12.38 -13.67
CA LYS A 25 8.97 11.13 -13.75
C LYS A 25 8.49 10.27 -14.91
N TYR A 26 9.43 9.67 -15.62
CA TYR A 26 9.19 8.79 -16.75
C TYR A 26 8.46 9.42 -17.93
N ALA A 27 8.40 10.77 -18.03
CA ALA A 27 7.81 11.44 -19.18
C ALA A 27 8.39 10.91 -20.50
N GLY A 28 7.51 10.60 -21.47
CA GLY A 28 7.89 10.03 -22.76
C GLY A 28 8.36 8.58 -22.71
N LYS A 29 8.16 7.86 -21.61
CA LYS A 29 8.50 6.42 -21.49
C LYS A 29 7.24 5.59 -21.34
N LEU A 30 7.18 4.49 -22.08
CA LEU A 30 6.11 3.51 -21.90
C LEU A 30 6.25 2.81 -20.55
N CYS A 31 5.24 2.95 -19.72
CA CYS A 31 5.14 2.34 -18.38
C CYS A 31 4.06 1.27 -18.38
N ALA A 32 4.32 0.18 -17.67
CA ALA A 32 3.30 -0.82 -17.32
C ALA A 32 2.84 -0.60 -15.90
N GLY A 33 1.55 -0.81 -15.64
CA GLY A 33 0.97 -0.65 -14.33
C GLY A 33 -0.31 -1.44 -14.13
N VAL A 34 -0.90 -1.26 -12.97
CA VAL A 34 -2.20 -1.85 -12.62
C VAL A 34 -3.17 -0.73 -12.29
N GLN A 35 -4.32 -0.75 -12.94
CA GLN A 35 -5.43 0.13 -12.62
C GLN A 35 -6.40 -0.58 -11.68
N ILE A 36 -6.75 0.09 -10.59
CA ILE A 36 -7.69 -0.40 -9.58
C ILE A 36 -9.05 0.20 -9.88
N HIS A 37 -10.03 -0.64 -10.17
CA HIS A 37 -11.42 -0.25 -10.40
C HIS A 37 -12.26 -0.53 -9.17
N VAL A 38 -12.90 0.52 -8.67
CA VAL A 38 -13.80 0.50 -7.50
C VAL A 38 -15.20 0.96 -7.90
N GLU A 39 -15.68 0.45 -9.02
CA GLU A 39 -16.93 0.79 -9.66
C GLU A 39 -17.73 -0.46 -10.02
N ASP A 40 -18.99 -0.28 -10.34
CA ASP A 40 -19.93 -1.31 -10.75
C ASP A 40 -20.14 -2.46 -9.73
N SER A 41 -20.60 -3.60 -10.20
CA SER A 41 -20.90 -4.79 -9.40
C SER A 41 -19.65 -5.51 -8.82
N ALA A 42 -18.45 -5.10 -9.22
CA ALA A 42 -17.20 -5.66 -8.70
C ALA A 42 -16.72 -4.97 -7.41
N TYR A 43 -17.30 -3.79 -7.11
CA TYR A 43 -16.96 -3.06 -5.90
C TYR A 43 -17.75 -3.54 -4.69
N ASP A 44 -17.04 -3.91 -3.64
CA ASP A 44 -17.60 -4.19 -2.32
C ASP A 44 -16.88 -3.33 -1.28
N HIS A 45 -17.57 -2.32 -0.77
CA HIS A 45 -17.04 -1.40 0.21
C HIS A 45 -16.59 -2.10 1.51
N ALA A 46 -17.30 -3.14 1.92
CA ALA A 46 -16.97 -3.87 3.13
C ALA A 46 -15.73 -4.77 2.98
N ALA A 47 -15.43 -5.20 1.75
CA ALA A 47 -14.29 -6.07 1.45
C ALA A 47 -13.06 -5.29 0.97
N PHE A 48 -13.21 -4.13 0.34
CA PHE A 48 -12.10 -3.37 -0.23
C PHE A 48 -11.15 -2.84 0.84
N ARG A 49 -9.87 -3.18 0.72
CA ARG A 49 -8.80 -2.81 1.66
C ARG A 49 -7.67 -2.09 0.91
N PRO A 50 -7.84 -0.80 0.57
CA PRO A 50 -6.92 -0.07 -0.32
C PRO A 50 -5.49 -0.02 0.23
N TRP A 51 -5.31 0.23 1.53
CA TRP A 51 -3.98 0.28 2.13
C TRP A 51 -3.27 -1.08 2.08
N ARG A 52 -3.98 -2.17 2.42
CA ARG A 52 -3.44 -3.54 2.34
C ARG A 52 -3.10 -3.95 0.91
N LEU A 53 -3.94 -3.56 -0.05
CA LEU A 53 -3.67 -3.77 -1.47
C LEU A 53 -2.38 -3.05 -1.91
N GLN A 54 -2.18 -1.80 -1.47
CA GLN A 54 -0.96 -1.06 -1.75
C GLN A 54 0.27 -1.68 -1.08
N ALA A 55 0.15 -2.11 0.16
CA ALA A 55 1.22 -2.82 0.89
C ALA A 55 1.65 -4.09 0.14
N LEU A 56 0.68 -4.88 -0.33
CA LEU A 56 0.93 -6.08 -1.12
C LEU A 56 1.63 -5.77 -2.46
N ALA A 57 1.27 -4.66 -3.10
CA ALA A 57 1.95 -4.21 -4.32
C ALA A 57 3.44 -3.87 -4.06
N PHE A 58 3.75 -3.15 -2.98
CA PHE A 58 5.14 -2.89 -2.59
C PHE A 58 5.90 -4.19 -2.29
N LYS A 59 5.30 -5.12 -1.56
CA LYS A 59 5.89 -6.43 -1.25
C LYS A 59 6.20 -7.21 -2.53
N ALA A 60 5.27 -7.23 -3.48
CA ALA A 60 5.45 -7.90 -4.77
C ALA A 60 6.60 -7.26 -5.59
N LEU A 61 6.67 -5.93 -5.62
CA LEU A 61 7.75 -5.21 -6.29
C LEU A 61 9.11 -5.52 -5.65
N ARG A 62 9.21 -5.50 -4.32
CA ARG A 62 10.42 -5.85 -3.59
C ARG A 62 10.88 -7.27 -3.90
N HIS A 63 9.95 -8.22 -3.90
CA HIS A 63 10.24 -9.61 -4.22
C HIS A 63 10.74 -9.79 -5.67
N GLN A 64 10.11 -9.11 -6.63
CA GLN A 64 10.48 -9.22 -8.05
C GLN A 64 11.77 -8.47 -8.38
N GLN A 65 12.07 -7.40 -7.68
CA GLN A 65 13.19 -6.49 -7.93
C GLN A 65 13.94 -6.18 -6.62
N PRO A 66 14.61 -7.15 -5.99
CA PRO A 66 15.23 -6.96 -4.66
C PRO A 66 16.26 -5.83 -4.62
N ALA A 67 16.99 -5.63 -5.71
CA ALA A 67 18.03 -4.60 -5.82
C ALA A 67 17.47 -3.20 -6.19
N TYR A 68 16.19 -3.09 -6.52
CA TYR A 68 15.62 -1.80 -6.88
C TYR A 68 15.48 -0.91 -5.64
N PRO A 69 15.95 0.37 -5.70
CA PRO A 69 15.82 1.32 -4.59
C PRO A 69 14.35 1.78 -4.48
N LEU A 70 13.51 0.92 -3.89
CA LEU A 70 12.07 1.17 -3.76
C LEU A 70 11.78 2.40 -2.91
N TRP A 71 12.52 2.58 -1.84
CA TRP A 71 12.37 3.71 -0.93
C TRP A 71 13.30 4.85 -1.33
N ARG A 72 12.73 6.02 -1.54
CA ARG A 72 13.51 7.20 -1.88
C ARG A 72 14.00 7.89 -0.63
N ASP A 73 15.30 8.10 -0.56
CA ASP A 73 15.95 8.88 0.48
C ASP A 73 16.08 10.32 -0.02
N PHE A 74 15.14 11.16 0.35
CA PHE A 74 15.14 12.61 0.07
C PHE A 74 14.26 13.34 1.10
N PRO A 75 14.55 14.59 1.43
CA PRO A 75 13.71 15.37 2.32
C PRO A 75 12.26 15.40 1.86
N TYR A 76 11.34 15.07 2.77
CA TYR A 76 9.90 15.08 2.51
C TYR A 76 9.22 16.07 3.42
N GLU A 77 8.56 17.07 2.84
CA GLU A 77 8.02 18.22 3.55
C GLU A 77 9.12 18.91 4.38
N TYR A 78 8.98 18.93 5.68
CA TYR A 78 9.95 19.51 6.62
C TYR A 78 10.76 18.46 7.39
N GLU A 79 10.61 17.18 7.01
CA GLU A 79 11.27 16.06 7.66
C GLU A 79 12.56 15.70 6.92
N LEU A 80 13.68 15.70 7.66
CA LEU A 80 15.01 15.47 7.10
C LEU A 80 15.62 14.12 7.50
N ASP A 81 15.10 13.52 8.58
CA ASP A 81 15.73 12.37 9.25
C ASP A 81 14.97 11.05 9.04
N ARG A 82 13.79 11.10 8.41
CA ARG A 82 12.96 9.93 8.13
C ARG A 82 12.68 9.80 6.63
N LEU A 83 12.55 8.56 6.18
CA LEU A 83 12.12 8.30 4.80
C LEU A 83 10.68 8.79 4.58
N ALA A 84 10.42 9.31 3.40
CA ALA A 84 9.09 9.80 3.02
C ALA A 84 7.99 8.75 3.26
N ILE A 85 8.27 7.47 2.99
CA ILE A 85 7.31 6.39 3.22
C ILE A 85 6.96 6.22 4.71
N ASP A 86 7.93 6.37 5.62
CA ASP A 86 7.71 6.24 7.05
C ASP A 86 6.90 7.43 7.60
N VAL A 87 7.09 8.62 7.02
CA VAL A 87 6.29 9.81 7.36
C VAL A 87 4.85 9.64 6.88
N ILE A 88 4.65 9.24 5.63
CA ILE A 88 3.34 9.05 5.01
C ILE A 88 2.55 7.93 5.70
N ASN A 89 3.21 6.85 6.07
CA ASN A 89 2.59 5.72 6.75
C ASN A 89 2.40 5.95 8.26
N GLY A 90 3.09 6.91 8.85
CA GLY A 90 3.08 7.19 10.28
C GLY A 90 4.04 6.31 11.11
N SER A 91 4.64 5.29 10.51
CA SER A 91 5.58 4.38 11.18
C SER A 91 6.51 3.70 10.17
N THR A 92 7.57 3.03 10.67
CA THR A 92 8.50 2.22 9.85
C THR A 92 7.93 0.84 9.51
N LEU A 93 6.85 0.41 10.16
CA LEU A 93 6.35 -0.96 10.13
C LEU A 93 6.02 -1.48 8.72
N LEU A 94 5.40 -0.64 7.89
CA LEU A 94 5.10 -1.02 6.51
C LEU A 94 6.38 -1.30 5.71
N ARG A 95 7.36 -0.41 5.82
CA ARG A 95 8.64 -0.55 5.12
C ARG A 95 9.41 -1.78 5.58
N GLU A 96 9.50 -1.98 6.88
CA GLU A 96 10.16 -3.14 7.50
C GLU A 96 9.50 -4.44 7.07
N TRP A 97 8.17 -4.51 7.10
CA TRP A 97 7.42 -5.66 6.62
C TRP A 97 7.66 -5.92 5.11
N VAL A 98 7.69 -4.88 4.28
CA VAL A 98 7.96 -5.01 2.84
C VAL A 98 9.37 -5.54 2.59
N ASP A 99 10.35 -5.07 3.34
CA ASP A 99 11.77 -5.42 3.14
C ASP A 99 12.13 -6.79 3.75
N ASP A 100 11.39 -7.28 4.74
CA ASP A 100 11.60 -8.60 5.31
C ASP A 100 11.10 -9.71 4.37
N ALA A 101 12.02 -10.46 3.76
CA ALA A 101 11.70 -11.55 2.84
C ALA A 101 10.89 -12.70 3.47
N GLN A 102 10.88 -12.81 4.80
CA GLN A 102 10.17 -13.87 5.52
C GLN A 102 8.78 -13.44 6.01
N ALA A 103 8.52 -12.14 6.07
CA ALA A 103 7.25 -11.61 6.55
C ALA A 103 6.10 -11.95 5.58
N ILE A 104 5.01 -12.43 6.14
CA ILE A 104 3.79 -12.83 5.43
C ILE A 104 2.67 -11.80 5.65
N PRO A 105 1.58 -11.83 4.86
CA PRO A 105 0.47 -10.89 5.00
C PRO A 105 -0.15 -10.87 6.41
N GLU A 106 -0.23 -12.01 7.06
CA GLU A 106 -0.80 -12.17 8.40
C GLU A 106 -0.04 -11.38 9.47
N ASP A 107 1.29 -11.20 9.31
CA ASP A 107 2.10 -10.39 10.22
C ASP A 107 1.65 -8.93 10.18
N LEU A 108 1.46 -8.39 8.97
CA LEU A 108 1.01 -7.01 8.81
C LEU A 108 -0.46 -6.84 9.25
N ASP A 109 -1.32 -7.81 8.98
CA ASP A 109 -2.71 -7.79 9.44
C ASP A 109 -2.79 -7.76 10.97
N SER A 110 -1.93 -8.51 11.65
CA SER A 110 -1.88 -8.52 13.12
C SER A 110 -1.51 -7.17 13.70
N ILE A 111 -0.52 -6.48 13.10
CA ILE A 111 -0.09 -5.14 13.51
C ILE A 111 -1.20 -4.11 13.25
N THR A 112 -1.74 -4.08 12.05
CA THR A 112 -2.78 -3.11 11.67
C THR A 112 -4.07 -3.30 12.43
N ARG A 113 -4.40 -4.55 12.81
CA ARG A 113 -5.59 -4.82 13.62
C ARG A 113 -5.50 -4.18 15.00
N ALA A 114 -4.33 -4.17 15.61
CA ALA A 114 -4.12 -3.51 16.90
C ALA A 114 -4.34 -2.00 16.78
N ASP A 115 -3.79 -1.37 15.75
CA ASP A 115 -3.94 0.08 15.50
C ASP A 115 -5.41 0.44 15.17
N GLU A 116 -6.08 -0.39 14.36
CA GLU A 116 -7.50 -0.21 14.02
C GLU A 116 -8.38 -0.22 15.27
N LEU A 117 -8.16 -1.16 16.18
CA LEU A 117 -8.91 -1.28 17.44
C LEU A 117 -8.63 -0.10 18.38
N ALA A 118 -7.37 0.29 18.52
CA ALA A 118 -7.00 1.44 19.35
C ALA A 118 -7.64 2.74 18.84
N TRP A 119 -7.62 2.95 17.53
CA TRP A 119 -8.26 4.10 16.90
C TRP A 119 -9.78 4.07 17.02
N GLU A 120 -10.38 2.90 16.89
CA GLU A 120 -11.83 2.73 17.06
C GLU A 120 -12.30 3.12 18.48
N GLU A 121 -11.53 2.73 19.49
CA GLU A 121 -11.75 3.13 20.89
C GLU A 121 -11.58 4.66 21.07
N GLU A 122 -10.43 5.20 20.62
CA GLU A 122 -10.12 6.63 20.76
C GLU A 122 -11.18 7.51 20.09
N ARG A 123 -11.53 7.23 18.82
CA ARG A 123 -12.48 8.04 18.06
C ARG A 123 -13.90 7.97 18.59
N SER A 124 -14.26 6.91 19.33
CA SER A 124 -15.63 6.71 19.82
C SER A 124 -16.15 7.90 20.65
N GLY A 125 -15.25 8.56 21.39
CA GLY A 125 -15.57 9.76 22.18
C GLY A 125 -15.87 11.01 21.37
N PHE A 126 -15.59 11.01 20.07
CA PHE A 126 -15.78 12.15 19.16
C PHE A 126 -16.93 11.95 18.17
N LEU A 127 -17.49 10.74 18.10
CA LEU A 127 -18.61 10.44 17.22
C LEU A 127 -19.89 11.05 17.78
N LEU A 128 -20.67 11.69 16.91
CA LEU A 128 -21.96 12.30 17.27
C LEU A 128 -23.15 11.34 17.08
N TYR A 129 -22.90 10.16 16.51
CA TYR A 129 -23.90 9.13 16.18
C TYR A 129 -23.24 7.75 16.08
#